data_6ce3c328610682b61ecf943869f9a790
#
_entry.id   6ce3c328610682b61ecf943869f9a790
#
_cell.length_a   1.000
_cell.length_b   1.000
_cell.length_c   1.000
_cell.angle_alpha   90.00
_cell.angle_beta   90.00
_cell.angle_gamma   90.00
#
_symmetry.space_group_name_H-M   'P 1'
#
loop_
_entity.id
_entity.type
_entity.pdbx_description
1 polymer ?
#
loop_
_entity_poly.entity_id
_entity_poly.type
_entity_poly.pdbx_seq_one_letter_code
_entity_poly.pdbx_strand_id
1 'polypeptide(L)'
;LKLHPDIAVISAMDADHLDIYGTEDEMQLAFIEFAAKVKKGGSLISKWGLKRAATLSTLQNAAQHFTYSLQNNQADAYAANITNRQGGYVFDAHTKSGWLKAVELNMGGLHNVENAVAAITVARQIGIEDEKIKAAVAAFRGVKRRFEYITPPSGDNATVYVDDYAHHPAELEALIKGARSLFADKKCTVIFQPHLFSRTRDFAEAFAASLDIADEVVLLPVYPARELPIAGVSSRLIFDKMKNEHKYIMDKEEVLEWIKHKHSQKKP
;
A
#
# COMPACT_ATOMS: atom_id res chain seq x y z
N LEU A 1 17.56 17.38 7.28
CA LEU A 1 16.66 16.75 8.26
C LEU A 1 16.79 17.41 9.63
N LYS A 2 15.66 17.92 10.18
CA LYS A 2 15.64 18.61 11.49
C LYS A 2 15.01 17.77 12.61
N LEU A 3 14.55 16.54 12.30
CA LEU A 3 13.90 15.66 13.26
C LEU A 3 14.93 14.87 14.05
N HIS A 4 14.68 14.69 15.35
CA HIS A 4 15.44 13.84 16.27
C HIS A 4 14.46 12.95 17.02
N PRO A 5 14.01 11.82 16.39
CA PRO A 5 12.96 10.99 16.95
C PRO A 5 13.46 10.13 18.13
N ASP A 6 12.55 9.82 19.05
CA ASP A 6 12.76 8.79 20.06
C ASP A 6 12.59 7.39 19.43
N ILE A 7 11.66 7.27 18.47
CA ILE A 7 11.45 6.05 17.68
C ILE A 7 11.34 6.45 16.22
N ALA A 8 12.14 5.82 15.34
CA ALA A 8 12.05 5.95 13.89
C ALA A 8 11.56 4.65 13.28
N VAL A 9 10.66 4.74 12.30
CA VAL A 9 10.20 3.60 11.50
C VAL A 9 10.58 3.83 10.04
N ILE A 10 11.26 2.85 9.42
CA ILE A 10 11.59 2.88 7.99
C ILE A 10 10.86 1.71 7.32
N SER A 11 9.85 2.03 6.52
CA SER A 11 8.98 1.06 5.85
C SER A 11 9.40 0.74 4.42
N ALA A 12 10.10 1.66 3.75
CA ALA A 12 10.60 1.49 2.39
C ALA A 12 11.79 2.41 2.16
N MET A 13 12.64 2.06 1.20
CA MET A 13 13.76 2.86 0.70
C MET A 13 13.85 2.76 -0.84
N ASP A 14 12.71 2.51 -1.50
CA ASP A 14 12.64 2.41 -2.96
C ASP A 14 12.69 3.79 -3.60
N ALA A 15 13.17 3.85 -4.86
CA ALA A 15 13.33 5.08 -5.58
C ALA A 15 12.00 5.83 -5.75
N ASP A 16 11.89 6.99 -5.12
CA ASP A 16 10.80 7.94 -5.25
C ASP A 16 11.34 9.36 -5.04
N HIS A 17 10.59 10.37 -5.48
CA HIS A 17 10.98 11.77 -5.35
C HIS A 17 12.41 12.10 -5.86
N LEU A 18 12.82 11.47 -6.96
CA LEU A 18 14.15 11.67 -7.54
C LEU A 18 14.36 13.11 -8.08
N ASP A 19 13.27 13.84 -8.28
CA ASP A 19 13.29 15.29 -8.54
C ASP A 19 13.84 16.09 -7.34
N ILE A 20 13.80 15.54 -6.12
CA ILE A 20 14.32 16.15 -4.89
C ILE A 20 15.69 15.57 -4.54
N TYR A 21 15.83 14.25 -4.61
CA TYR A 21 17.02 13.53 -4.15
C TYR A 21 18.08 13.31 -5.24
N GLY A 22 17.74 13.47 -6.52
CA GLY A 22 18.63 13.24 -7.65
C GLY A 22 18.75 11.75 -8.00
N THR A 23 19.26 10.92 -7.10
CA THR A 23 19.45 9.49 -7.32
C THR A 23 18.82 8.63 -6.21
N GLU A 24 18.60 7.33 -6.51
CA GLU A 24 18.15 6.36 -5.52
C GLU A 24 19.15 6.25 -4.36
N ASP A 25 20.45 6.27 -4.65
CA ASP A 25 21.50 6.21 -3.62
C ASP A 25 21.47 7.40 -2.67
N GLU A 26 21.32 8.61 -3.18
CA GLU A 26 21.20 9.82 -2.35
C GLU A 26 19.95 9.79 -1.49
N MET A 27 18.84 9.31 -2.04
CA MET A 27 17.62 9.12 -1.24
C MET A 27 17.83 8.09 -0.13
N GLN A 28 18.46 6.94 -0.40
CA GLN A 28 18.77 5.93 0.61
C GLN A 28 19.72 6.46 1.69
N LEU A 29 20.71 7.27 1.32
CA LEU A 29 21.60 7.94 2.29
C LEU A 29 20.84 8.90 3.20
N ALA A 30 19.86 9.64 2.67
CA ALA A 30 19.00 10.51 3.47
C ALA A 30 18.17 9.72 4.51
N PHE A 31 17.70 8.51 4.17
CA PHE A 31 17.05 7.62 5.15
C PHE A 31 18.02 7.13 6.23
N ILE A 32 19.27 6.81 5.87
CA ILE A 32 20.32 6.43 6.85
C ILE A 32 20.63 7.62 7.76
N GLU A 33 20.78 8.83 7.23
CA GLU A 33 20.95 10.04 8.02
C GLU A 33 19.77 10.29 8.98
N PHE A 34 18.54 10.04 8.54
CA PHE A 34 17.35 10.12 9.38
C PHE A 34 17.42 9.09 10.52
N ALA A 35 17.74 7.84 10.22
CA ALA A 35 17.90 6.79 11.21
C ALA A 35 19.02 7.12 12.22
N ALA A 36 20.12 7.69 11.77
CA ALA A 36 21.23 8.12 12.62
C ALA A 36 20.87 9.29 13.58
N LYS A 37 19.74 9.98 13.33
CA LYS A 37 19.23 11.05 14.21
C LYS A 37 18.30 10.54 15.33
N VAL A 38 18.06 9.24 15.39
CA VAL A 38 17.38 8.66 16.56
C VAL A 38 18.17 9.04 17.81
N LYS A 39 17.47 9.56 18.82
CA LYS A 39 18.09 9.98 20.08
C LYS A 39 18.80 8.81 20.76
N LYS A 40 19.83 9.12 21.53
CA LYS A 40 20.51 8.12 22.35
C LYS A 40 19.50 7.45 23.31
N GLY A 41 19.44 6.12 23.24
CA GLY A 41 18.45 5.33 24.00
C GLY A 41 17.13 5.12 23.27
N GLY A 42 16.92 5.72 22.10
CA GLY A 42 15.75 5.50 21.27
C GLY A 42 15.78 4.19 20.48
N SER A 43 14.77 3.96 19.65
CA SER A 43 14.62 2.74 18.87
C SER A 43 14.51 3.02 17.37
N LEU A 44 15.16 2.19 16.57
CA LEU A 44 14.94 2.10 15.12
C LEU A 44 14.11 0.85 14.82
N ILE A 45 13.08 1.00 14.02
CA ILE A 45 12.26 -0.11 13.52
C ILE A 45 12.33 -0.07 11.99
N SER A 46 12.81 -1.12 11.35
CA SER A 46 12.93 -1.15 9.90
C SER A 46 12.27 -2.39 9.29
N LYS A 47 11.74 -2.25 8.09
CA LYS A 47 11.23 -3.40 7.33
C LYS A 47 12.37 -4.38 7.05
N TRP A 48 12.09 -5.67 7.17
CA TRP A 48 13.03 -6.73 6.81
C TRP A 48 13.35 -6.69 5.32
N GLY A 49 14.64 -6.88 4.99
CA GLY A 49 15.07 -6.99 3.59
C GLY A 49 15.25 -5.65 2.85
N LEU A 50 15.29 -4.52 3.55
CA LEU A 50 15.66 -3.23 2.92
C LEU A 50 17.06 -3.29 2.30
N LYS A 51 17.28 -2.61 1.18
CA LYS A 51 18.56 -2.58 0.44
C LYS A 51 19.77 -2.19 1.30
N ARG A 52 19.60 -1.33 2.30
CA ARG A 52 20.67 -0.85 3.21
C ARG A 52 20.53 -1.42 4.64
N ALA A 53 19.89 -2.60 4.80
CA ALA A 53 19.65 -3.20 6.11
C ALA A 53 20.93 -3.38 6.95
N ALA A 54 22.03 -3.80 6.34
CA ALA A 54 23.32 -3.94 7.00
C ALA A 54 23.84 -2.61 7.56
N THR A 55 23.71 -1.51 6.82
CA THR A 55 24.11 -0.18 7.28
C THR A 55 23.21 0.28 8.43
N LEU A 56 21.90 0.06 8.34
CA LEU A 56 20.97 0.42 9.43
C LEU A 56 21.28 -0.33 10.72
N SER A 57 21.70 -1.60 10.62
CA SER A 57 22.03 -2.42 11.80
C SER A 57 23.31 -1.99 12.52
N THR A 58 24.19 -1.23 11.86
CA THR A 58 25.44 -0.73 12.46
C THR A 58 25.32 0.65 13.08
N LEU A 59 24.15 1.30 13.00
CA LEU A 59 23.95 2.61 13.61
C LEU A 59 23.97 2.52 15.14
N GLN A 60 24.90 3.25 15.77
CA GLN A 60 25.15 3.16 17.21
C GLN A 60 24.25 4.09 18.07
N ASN A 61 23.50 4.99 17.45
CA ASN A 61 22.69 5.98 18.18
C ASN A 61 21.40 5.38 18.76
N ALA A 62 20.78 4.44 18.06
CA ALA A 62 19.65 3.70 18.58
C ALA A 62 20.13 2.65 19.58
N ALA A 63 19.55 2.64 20.79
CA ALA A 63 19.82 1.60 21.76
C ALA A 63 19.29 0.24 21.31
N GLN A 64 18.29 0.23 20.45
CA GLN A 64 17.64 -0.97 19.94
C GLN A 64 17.27 -0.81 18.46
N HIS A 65 17.53 -1.84 17.69
CA HIS A 65 17.06 -1.98 16.31
C HIS A 65 16.17 -3.21 16.20
N PHE A 66 14.95 -3.01 15.70
CA PHE A 66 13.98 -4.07 15.45
C PHE A 66 13.68 -4.13 13.96
N THR A 67 13.55 -5.34 13.47
CA THR A 67 13.07 -5.58 12.11
C THR A 67 11.64 -6.09 12.12
N TYR A 68 10.84 -5.72 11.13
CA TYR A 68 9.50 -6.24 10.96
C TYR A 68 9.24 -6.71 9.53
N SER A 69 8.31 -7.63 9.38
CA SER A 69 7.90 -8.19 8.09
C SER A 69 6.44 -8.61 8.12
N LEU A 70 5.85 -8.78 6.94
CA LEU A 70 4.52 -9.39 6.84
C LEU A 70 4.53 -10.81 7.44
N GLN A 71 5.39 -11.72 6.96
CA GLN A 71 5.35 -13.12 7.36
C GLN A 71 6.74 -13.79 7.50
N ASN A 72 7.83 -13.03 7.36
CA ASN A 72 9.16 -13.61 7.53
C ASN A 72 9.50 -13.72 9.03
N ASN A 73 9.60 -14.95 9.52
CA ASN A 73 9.90 -15.25 10.93
C ASN A 73 11.36 -15.03 11.34
N GLN A 74 12.22 -14.62 10.41
CA GLN A 74 13.57 -14.15 10.74
C GLN A 74 13.57 -12.68 11.20
N ALA A 75 12.49 -11.94 10.95
CA ALA A 75 12.30 -10.62 11.49
C ALA A 75 11.94 -10.68 12.99
N ASP A 76 12.26 -9.64 13.74
CA ASP A 76 11.91 -9.54 15.16
C ASP A 76 10.40 -9.46 15.40
N ALA A 77 9.66 -8.92 14.41
CA ALA A 77 8.21 -8.85 14.43
C ALA A 77 7.62 -9.28 13.07
N TYR A 78 6.55 -10.07 13.10
CA TYR A 78 5.86 -10.55 11.89
C TYR A 78 4.44 -11.00 12.20
N ALA A 79 3.60 -11.08 11.16
CA ALA A 79 2.26 -11.65 11.24
C ALA A 79 2.28 -13.15 10.89
N ALA A 80 1.41 -13.90 11.54
CA ALA A 80 1.16 -15.31 11.27
C ALA A 80 -0.36 -15.58 11.29
N ASN A 81 -0.79 -16.71 10.76
CA ASN A 81 -2.19 -17.16 10.77
C ASN A 81 -3.14 -16.09 10.19
N ILE A 82 -2.72 -15.42 9.11
CA ILE A 82 -3.52 -14.36 8.47
C ILE A 82 -4.73 -15.02 7.79
N THR A 83 -5.92 -14.58 8.16
CA THR A 83 -7.19 -15.03 7.57
C THR A 83 -8.03 -13.84 7.14
N ASN A 84 -8.76 -13.98 6.03
CA ASN A 84 -9.68 -12.95 5.54
C ASN A 84 -10.94 -12.94 6.39
N ARG A 85 -11.44 -11.75 6.73
CA ARG A 85 -12.70 -11.58 7.47
C ARG A 85 -13.42 -10.31 7.03
N GLN A 86 -14.52 -10.45 6.31
CA GLN A 86 -15.45 -9.34 5.97
C GLN A 86 -14.76 -8.07 5.44
N GLY A 87 -13.84 -8.23 4.48
CA GLY A 87 -13.11 -7.10 3.90
C GLY A 87 -11.91 -6.62 4.70
N GLY A 88 -11.47 -7.38 5.69
CA GLY A 88 -10.28 -7.14 6.49
C GLY A 88 -9.56 -8.44 6.81
N TYR A 89 -8.77 -8.43 7.85
CA TYR A 89 -7.95 -9.56 8.27
C TYR A 89 -8.04 -9.80 9.77
N VAL A 90 -7.89 -11.07 10.16
CA VAL A 90 -7.52 -11.47 11.51
C VAL A 90 -6.18 -12.18 11.42
N PHE A 91 -5.25 -11.81 12.29
CA PHE A 91 -3.89 -12.38 12.31
C PHE A 91 -3.33 -12.42 13.72
N ASP A 92 -2.28 -13.20 13.89
CA ASP A 92 -1.46 -13.22 15.09
C ASP A 92 -0.19 -12.37 14.82
N ALA A 93 0.15 -11.45 15.70
CA ALA A 93 1.39 -10.68 15.60
C ALA A 93 2.44 -11.21 16.60
N HIS A 94 3.58 -11.62 16.08
CA HIS A 94 4.77 -11.90 16.91
C HIS A 94 5.60 -10.63 17.08
N THR A 95 6.17 -10.42 18.26
CA THR A 95 7.22 -9.44 18.51
C THR A 95 8.21 -10.02 19.53
N LYS A 96 9.32 -9.34 19.82
CA LYS A 96 10.25 -9.79 20.88
C LYS A 96 9.58 -9.98 22.26
N SER A 97 8.47 -9.28 22.51
CA SER A 97 7.68 -9.43 23.75
C SER A 97 6.69 -10.61 23.71
N GLY A 98 6.71 -11.41 22.65
CA GLY A 98 5.83 -12.57 22.48
C GLY A 98 4.67 -12.32 21.50
N TRP A 99 3.68 -13.20 21.55
CA TRP A 99 2.53 -13.21 20.67
C TRP A 99 1.41 -12.29 21.12
N LEU A 100 0.84 -11.54 20.19
CA LEU A 100 -0.45 -10.88 20.29
C LEU A 100 -1.42 -11.61 19.37
N LYS A 101 -2.33 -12.37 19.97
CA LYS A 101 -3.24 -13.27 19.25
C LYS A 101 -4.52 -12.57 18.80
N ALA A 102 -5.06 -13.04 17.65
CA ALA A 102 -6.34 -12.63 17.11
C ALA A 102 -6.50 -11.10 16.98
N VAL A 103 -5.51 -10.46 16.34
CA VAL A 103 -5.57 -9.03 16.02
C VAL A 103 -6.50 -8.84 14.83
N GLU A 104 -7.53 -8.02 14.98
CA GLU A 104 -8.47 -7.67 13.91
C GLU A 104 -8.04 -6.38 13.23
N LEU A 105 -7.96 -6.39 11.89
CA LEU A 105 -7.70 -5.21 11.07
C LEU A 105 -8.84 -5.05 10.06
N ASN A 106 -9.65 -4.01 10.23
CA ASN A 106 -10.86 -3.77 9.43
C ASN A 106 -10.57 -2.96 8.16
N MET A 107 -9.50 -3.33 7.45
CA MET A 107 -9.15 -2.75 6.16
C MET A 107 -8.44 -3.77 5.27
N GLY A 108 -8.53 -3.56 3.96
CA GLY A 108 -7.93 -4.45 2.97
C GLY A 108 -6.45 -4.18 2.73
N GLY A 109 -5.83 -5.11 1.98
CA GLY A 109 -4.42 -5.04 1.58
C GLY A 109 -3.46 -5.64 2.62
N LEU A 110 -2.71 -6.68 2.22
CA LEU A 110 -1.73 -7.35 3.10
C LEU A 110 -0.62 -6.39 3.56
N HIS A 111 -0.29 -5.36 2.77
CA HIS A 111 0.64 -4.32 3.20
C HIS A 111 0.13 -3.56 4.44
N ASN A 112 -1.18 -3.47 4.66
CA ASN A 112 -1.74 -2.87 5.88
C ASN A 112 -1.61 -3.80 7.09
N VAL A 113 -1.61 -5.12 6.89
CA VAL A 113 -1.22 -6.07 7.95
C VAL A 113 0.25 -5.86 8.33
N GLU A 114 1.15 -5.71 7.34
CA GLU A 114 2.56 -5.43 7.58
C GLU A 114 2.76 -4.09 8.33
N ASN A 115 2.04 -3.05 7.92
CA ASN A 115 2.05 -1.75 8.61
C ASN A 115 1.51 -1.86 10.05
N ALA A 116 0.46 -2.69 10.27
CA ALA A 116 -0.04 -2.95 11.61
C ALA A 116 0.99 -3.66 12.49
N VAL A 117 1.77 -4.61 11.95
CA VAL A 117 2.90 -5.24 12.67
C VAL A 117 3.91 -4.19 13.12
N ALA A 118 4.28 -3.24 12.25
CA ALA A 118 5.18 -2.14 12.63
C ALA A 118 4.57 -1.27 13.74
N ALA A 119 3.30 -0.90 13.62
CA ALA A 119 2.60 -0.09 14.62
C ALA A 119 2.48 -0.81 15.98
N ILE A 120 2.16 -2.12 15.97
CA ILE A 120 2.14 -2.97 17.18
C ILE A 120 3.52 -3.01 17.84
N THR A 121 4.58 -3.12 17.03
CA THR A 121 5.96 -3.11 17.54
C THR A 121 6.26 -1.79 18.23
N VAL A 122 5.92 -0.64 17.63
CA VAL A 122 6.06 0.68 18.27
C VAL A 122 5.27 0.75 19.57
N ALA A 123 3.98 0.35 19.53
CA ALA A 123 3.09 0.44 20.70
C ALA A 123 3.62 -0.36 21.90
N ARG A 124 4.15 -1.56 21.65
CA ARG A 124 4.77 -2.38 22.70
C ARG A 124 6.07 -1.77 23.23
N GLN A 125 6.88 -1.11 22.36
CA GLN A 125 8.10 -0.41 22.80
C GLN A 125 7.81 0.74 23.78
N ILE A 126 6.66 1.40 23.64
CA ILE A 126 6.24 2.49 24.54
C ILE A 126 5.33 1.99 25.68
N GLY A 127 5.20 0.68 25.86
CA GLY A 127 4.51 0.08 27.01
C GLY A 127 2.97 0.11 26.93
N ILE A 128 2.39 0.19 25.75
CA ILE A 128 0.92 0.07 25.58
C ILE A 128 0.51 -1.38 25.85
N GLU A 129 -0.53 -1.56 26.64
CA GLU A 129 -1.12 -2.85 26.95
C GLU A 129 -1.73 -3.54 25.74
N ASP A 130 -1.58 -4.85 25.62
CA ASP A 130 -2.00 -5.65 24.47
C ASP A 130 -3.48 -5.47 24.12
N GLU A 131 -4.38 -5.42 25.09
CA GLU A 131 -5.80 -5.22 24.83
C GLU A 131 -6.12 -3.86 24.25
N LYS A 132 -5.38 -2.81 24.65
CA LYS A 132 -5.50 -1.47 24.08
C LYS A 132 -4.98 -1.44 22.63
N ILE A 133 -3.89 -2.15 22.36
CA ILE A 133 -3.32 -2.29 21.02
C ILE A 133 -4.34 -2.97 20.10
N LYS A 134 -4.91 -4.11 20.51
CA LYS A 134 -5.94 -4.83 19.74
C LYS A 134 -7.16 -3.95 19.45
N ALA A 135 -7.68 -3.29 20.48
CA ALA A 135 -8.82 -2.39 20.35
C ALA A 135 -8.52 -1.24 19.36
N ALA A 136 -7.32 -0.65 19.43
CA ALA A 136 -6.92 0.44 18.53
C ALA A 136 -6.77 -0.03 17.07
N VAL A 137 -6.17 -1.20 16.83
CA VAL A 137 -6.05 -1.77 15.48
C VAL A 137 -7.43 -2.11 14.92
N ALA A 138 -8.33 -2.70 15.71
CA ALA A 138 -9.69 -3.01 15.30
C ALA A 138 -10.54 -1.76 15.01
N ALA A 139 -10.32 -0.68 15.77
CA ALA A 139 -11.01 0.59 15.57
C ALA A 139 -10.45 1.41 14.41
N PHE A 140 -9.24 1.11 13.93
CA PHE A 140 -8.59 1.86 12.86
C PHE A 140 -9.36 1.72 11.54
N ARG A 141 -9.73 2.83 10.93
CA ARG A 141 -10.54 2.89 9.70
C ARG A 141 -9.72 3.17 8.45
N GLY A 142 -8.39 3.15 8.58
CA GLY A 142 -7.49 3.45 7.48
C GLY A 142 -7.22 4.95 7.30
N VAL A 143 -6.52 5.25 6.24
CA VAL A 143 -6.24 6.59 5.76
C VAL A 143 -7.01 6.78 4.45
N LYS A 144 -7.55 7.97 4.22
CA LYS A 144 -8.24 8.30 2.97
C LYS A 144 -7.36 7.94 1.77
N ARG A 145 -7.98 7.34 0.76
CA ARG A 145 -7.29 6.88 -0.47
C ARG A 145 -6.16 5.88 -0.20
N ARG A 146 -6.31 5.01 0.81
CA ARG A 146 -5.42 3.88 1.08
C ARG A 146 -6.27 2.66 1.38
N PHE A 147 -6.72 1.97 0.34
CA PHE A 147 -7.71 0.90 0.40
C PHE A 147 -8.98 1.36 1.17
N GLU A 148 -9.43 2.58 0.89
CA GLU A 148 -10.58 3.17 1.57
C GLU A 148 -11.87 2.56 1.05
N TYR A 149 -12.66 1.98 1.95
CA TYR A 149 -14.00 1.53 1.60
C TYR A 149 -14.96 2.73 1.51
N ILE A 150 -15.34 3.10 0.28
CA ILE A 150 -16.39 4.10 0.04
C ILE A 150 -17.75 3.48 0.36
N THR A 151 -17.94 2.22 -0.02
CA THR A 151 -19.06 1.39 0.46
C THR A 151 -18.48 0.20 1.21
N PRO A 152 -18.83 0.01 2.49
CA PRO A 152 -18.35 -1.14 3.24
C PRO A 152 -18.87 -2.44 2.60
N PRO A 153 -18.08 -3.52 2.68
CA PRO A 153 -18.56 -4.82 2.24
C PRO A 153 -19.76 -5.25 3.10
N SER A 154 -20.93 -5.39 2.48
CA SER A 154 -22.17 -5.78 3.15
C SER A 154 -22.97 -6.74 2.26
N GLY A 155 -23.15 -7.99 2.74
CA GLY A 155 -23.88 -9.04 2.03
C GLY A 155 -23.13 -9.60 0.82
N ASP A 156 -23.53 -10.79 0.38
CA ASP A 156 -22.81 -11.58 -0.64
C ASP A 156 -22.88 -10.96 -2.05
N ASN A 157 -23.96 -10.23 -2.36
CA ASN A 157 -24.16 -9.62 -3.70
C ASN A 157 -23.85 -8.13 -3.76
N ALA A 158 -23.37 -7.51 -2.68
CA ALA A 158 -23.08 -6.10 -2.66
C ALA A 158 -21.86 -5.74 -3.53
N THR A 159 -21.97 -4.67 -4.30
CA THR A 159 -20.80 -4.05 -4.94
C THR A 159 -19.99 -3.33 -3.89
N VAL A 160 -18.69 -3.62 -3.84
CA VAL A 160 -17.73 -2.96 -2.95
C VAL A 160 -16.98 -1.91 -3.75
N TYR A 161 -16.97 -0.66 -3.28
CA TYR A 161 -16.18 0.41 -3.86
C TYR A 161 -15.00 0.71 -2.95
N VAL A 162 -13.81 0.62 -3.54
CA VAL A 162 -12.54 0.93 -2.87
C VAL A 162 -11.90 2.12 -3.58
N ASP A 163 -11.50 3.14 -2.82
CA ASP A 163 -10.66 4.25 -3.30
C ASP A 163 -9.23 4.08 -2.82
N ASP A 164 -8.28 4.19 -3.75
CA ASP A 164 -6.85 4.10 -3.45
C ASP A 164 -6.05 5.11 -4.27
N TYR A 165 -4.99 5.63 -3.69
CA TYR A 165 -4.11 6.59 -4.34
C TYR A 165 -2.98 5.91 -5.13
N ALA A 166 -3.04 4.61 -5.36
CA ALA A 166 -2.04 3.87 -6.10
C ALA A 166 -1.78 4.52 -7.47
N HIS A 167 -0.56 4.93 -7.70
CA HIS A 167 -0.13 5.67 -8.89
C HIS A 167 1.22 5.19 -9.43
N HIS A 168 1.77 4.13 -8.85
CA HIS A 168 2.94 3.40 -9.33
C HIS A 168 2.53 1.96 -9.68
N PRO A 169 3.15 1.30 -10.69
CA PRO A 169 2.76 -0.07 -11.08
C PRO A 169 2.76 -1.07 -9.94
N ALA A 170 3.78 -1.05 -9.07
CA ALA A 170 3.86 -1.95 -7.93
C ALA A 170 2.72 -1.72 -6.89
N GLU A 171 2.30 -0.47 -6.70
CA GLU A 171 1.17 -0.14 -5.83
C GLU A 171 -0.15 -0.67 -6.41
N LEU A 172 -0.37 -0.48 -7.73
CA LEU A 172 -1.54 -1.02 -8.43
C LEU A 172 -1.60 -2.53 -8.36
N GLU A 173 -0.47 -3.20 -8.59
CA GLU A 173 -0.39 -4.65 -8.50
C GLU A 173 -0.77 -5.13 -7.09
N ALA A 174 -0.21 -4.53 -6.06
CA ALA A 174 -0.51 -4.86 -4.66
C ALA A 174 -1.98 -4.61 -4.31
N LEU A 175 -2.55 -3.48 -4.76
CA LEU A 175 -3.95 -3.13 -4.58
C LEU A 175 -4.88 -4.16 -5.23
N ILE A 176 -4.67 -4.46 -6.52
CA ILE A 176 -5.54 -5.36 -7.28
C ILE A 176 -5.45 -6.79 -6.74
N LYS A 177 -4.24 -7.29 -6.45
CA LYS A 177 -4.05 -8.61 -5.82
C LYS A 177 -4.72 -8.68 -4.44
N GLY A 178 -4.57 -7.63 -3.64
CA GLY A 178 -5.23 -7.52 -2.33
C GLY A 178 -6.76 -7.56 -2.43
N ALA A 179 -7.34 -6.79 -3.34
CA ALA A 179 -8.77 -6.76 -3.58
C ALA A 179 -9.29 -8.13 -4.07
N ARG A 180 -8.60 -8.77 -5.01
CA ARG A 180 -8.97 -10.11 -5.51
C ARG A 180 -8.86 -11.18 -4.42
N SER A 181 -7.88 -11.09 -3.53
CA SER A 181 -7.75 -12.03 -2.40
C SER A 181 -8.89 -11.88 -1.39
N LEU A 182 -9.32 -10.65 -1.12
CA LEU A 182 -10.40 -10.37 -0.17
C LEU A 182 -11.79 -10.69 -0.72
N PHE A 183 -11.99 -10.57 -2.04
CA PHE A 183 -13.26 -10.71 -2.74
C PHE A 183 -13.11 -11.68 -3.92
N ALA A 184 -12.61 -12.90 -3.64
CA ALA A 184 -12.26 -13.88 -4.67
C ALA A 184 -13.46 -14.34 -5.53
N ASP A 185 -14.67 -14.23 -5.01
CA ASP A 185 -15.93 -14.55 -5.67
C ASP A 185 -16.52 -13.39 -6.49
N LYS A 186 -15.90 -12.18 -6.43
CA LYS A 186 -16.39 -10.99 -7.11
C LYS A 186 -15.54 -10.62 -8.33
N LYS A 187 -16.20 -10.09 -9.34
CA LYS A 187 -15.53 -9.47 -10.50
C LYS A 187 -14.80 -8.21 -10.04
N CYS A 188 -13.50 -8.13 -10.35
CA CYS A 188 -12.67 -6.96 -10.06
C CYS A 188 -12.67 -6.02 -11.27
N THR A 189 -13.25 -4.85 -11.13
CA THR A 189 -13.20 -3.76 -12.11
C THR A 189 -12.32 -2.64 -11.59
N VAL A 190 -11.33 -2.24 -12.35
CA VAL A 190 -10.42 -1.14 -12.03
C VAL A 190 -10.72 0.07 -12.89
N ILE A 191 -10.92 1.23 -12.27
CA ILE A 191 -10.98 2.53 -12.94
C ILE A 191 -9.71 3.27 -12.57
N PHE A 192 -8.82 3.47 -13.55
CA PHE A 192 -7.50 4.04 -13.32
C PHE A 192 -7.31 5.36 -14.07
N GLN A 193 -6.92 6.40 -13.35
CA GLN A 193 -6.45 7.66 -13.93
C GLN A 193 -4.93 7.74 -13.85
N PRO A 194 -4.20 7.57 -14.97
CA PRO A 194 -2.76 7.77 -14.97
C PRO A 194 -2.41 9.19 -14.51
N HIS A 195 -1.37 9.31 -13.68
CA HIS A 195 -0.93 10.59 -13.12
C HIS A 195 0.46 10.93 -13.65
N LEU A 196 0.63 12.12 -14.22
CA LEU A 196 1.81 12.64 -14.91
C LEU A 196 2.06 11.98 -16.27
N PHE A 197 2.37 12.81 -17.27
CA PHE A 197 2.73 12.32 -18.60
C PHE A 197 4.07 11.59 -18.61
N SER A 198 5.07 12.10 -17.89
CA SER A 198 6.38 11.46 -17.77
C SER A 198 6.27 10.05 -17.18
N ARG A 199 5.58 9.89 -16.08
CA ARG A 199 5.35 8.58 -15.43
C ARG A 199 4.56 7.62 -16.35
N THR A 200 3.54 8.12 -17.04
CA THR A 200 2.76 7.33 -17.99
C THR A 200 3.63 6.80 -19.12
N ARG A 201 4.55 7.61 -19.65
CA ARG A 201 5.50 7.21 -20.69
C ARG A 201 6.48 6.15 -20.17
N ASP A 202 7.10 6.43 -19.03
CA ASP A 202 8.23 5.64 -18.53
C ASP A 202 7.78 4.27 -17.99
N PHE A 203 6.55 4.16 -17.49
CA PHE A 203 6.02 2.93 -16.88
C PHE A 203 4.84 2.31 -17.65
N ALA A 204 4.61 2.67 -18.90
CA ALA A 204 3.43 2.20 -19.66
C ALA A 204 3.28 0.67 -19.68
N GLU A 205 4.39 -0.08 -19.88
CA GLU A 205 4.38 -1.54 -19.89
C GLU A 205 4.09 -2.13 -18.49
N ALA A 206 4.71 -1.58 -17.47
CA ALA A 206 4.51 -2.02 -16.10
C ALA A 206 3.08 -1.72 -15.61
N PHE A 207 2.50 -0.56 -15.98
CA PHE A 207 1.09 -0.26 -15.74
C PHE A 207 0.16 -1.24 -16.44
N ALA A 208 0.40 -1.53 -17.73
CA ALA A 208 -0.39 -2.50 -18.47
C ALA A 208 -0.37 -3.88 -17.78
N ALA A 209 0.81 -4.37 -17.41
CA ALA A 209 0.95 -5.66 -16.74
C ALA A 209 0.25 -5.71 -15.37
N SER A 210 0.31 -4.63 -14.58
CA SER A 210 -0.39 -4.54 -13.29
C SER A 210 -1.91 -4.51 -13.47
N LEU A 211 -2.41 -3.77 -14.47
CA LEU A 211 -3.84 -3.63 -14.74
C LEU A 211 -4.44 -4.91 -15.35
N ASP A 212 -3.67 -5.68 -16.10
CA ASP A 212 -4.10 -6.97 -16.68
C ASP A 212 -4.48 -8.03 -15.63
N ILE A 213 -4.16 -7.79 -14.34
CA ILE A 213 -4.59 -8.66 -13.23
C ILE A 213 -6.10 -8.51 -12.94
N ALA A 214 -6.70 -7.38 -13.28
CA ALA A 214 -8.12 -7.13 -13.10
C ALA A 214 -8.97 -7.86 -14.17
N ASP A 215 -10.25 -8.11 -13.86
CA ASP A 215 -11.18 -8.72 -14.82
C ASP A 215 -11.69 -7.70 -15.86
N GLU A 216 -11.64 -6.41 -15.50
CA GLU A 216 -12.10 -5.32 -16.36
C GLU A 216 -11.40 -4.01 -15.98
N VAL A 217 -11.02 -3.22 -16.98
CA VAL A 217 -10.26 -1.98 -16.76
C VAL A 217 -10.85 -0.83 -17.56
N VAL A 218 -11.03 0.30 -16.88
CA VAL A 218 -11.36 1.58 -17.53
C VAL A 218 -10.19 2.54 -17.25
N LEU A 219 -9.60 3.07 -18.31
CA LEU A 219 -8.57 4.10 -18.25
C LEU A 219 -9.21 5.47 -18.46
N LEU A 220 -8.94 6.40 -17.56
CA LEU A 220 -9.27 7.81 -17.70
C LEU A 220 -8.15 8.57 -18.44
N PRO A 221 -8.41 9.76 -18.99
CA PRO A 221 -7.35 10.63 -19.50
C PRO A 221 -6.27 10.90 -18.44
N VAL A 222 -5.02 11.05 -18.88
CA VAL A 222 -3.90 11.35 -17.99
C VAL A 222 -4.18 12.64 -17.20
N TYR A 223 -4.02 12.58 -15.89
CA TYR A 223 -4.04 13.77 -15.05
C TYR A 223 -2.66 14.45 -15.07
N PRO A 224 -2.56 15.65 -15.65
CA PRO A 224 -1.26 16.29 -15.91
C PRO A 224 -0.58 16.81 -14.65
N ALA A 225 -1.34 17.11 -13.58
CA ALA A 225 -0.88 17.84 -12.41
C ALA A 225 -0.15 19.13 -12.81
N ARG A 226 1.17 19.17 -12.67
CA ARG A 226 2.02 20.30 -13.02
C ARG A 226 2.81 20.15 -14.34
N GLU A 227 2.61 19.03 -15.05
CA GLU A 227 3.32 18.78 -16.31
C GLU A 227 2.54 19.32 -17.50
N LEU A 228 3.29 19.76 -18.51
CA LEU A 228 2.73 20.03 -19.83
C LEU A 228 2.52 18.70 -20.59
N PRO A 229 1.54 18.62 -21.49
CA PRO A 229 1.35 17.45 -22.33
C PRO A 229 2.62 17.08 -23.11
N ILE A 230 2.96 15.80 -23.11
CA ILE A 230 4.05 15.23 -23.90
C ILE A 230 3.48 14.62 -25.17
N ALA A 231 4.02 15.00 -26.32
CA ALA A 231 3.57 14.51 -27.61
C ALA A 231 3.61 12.96 -27.66
N GLY A 232 2.50 12.33 -28.10
CA GLY A 232 2.36 10.88 -28.17
C GLY A 232 2.08 10.18 -26.85
N VAL A 233 1.96 10.90 -25.73
CA VAL A 233 1.70 10.32 -24.42
C VAL A 233 0.25 10.58 -24.00
N SER A 234 -0.51 9.51 -23.87
CA SER A 234 -1.87 9.51 -23.35
C SER A 234 -2.16 8.15 -22.70
N SER A 235 -3.33 7.97 -22.14
CA SER A 235 -3.78 6.66 -21.61
C SER A 235 -3.80 5.57 -22.68
N ARG A 236 -3.86 5.95 -23.95
CA ARG A 236 -3.76 5.03 -25.09
C ARG A 236 -2.45 4.26 -25.10
N LEU A 237 -1.36 4.86 -24.61
CA LEU A 237 -0.05 4.22 -24.53
C LEU A 237 -0.06 3.00 -23.59
N ILE A 238 -0.81 3.06 -22.48
CA ILE A 238 -1.03 1.92 -21.59
C ILE A 238 -1.99 0.93 -22.24
N PHE A 239 -3.12 1.43 -22.76
CA PHE A 239 -4.17 0.64 -23.37
C PHE A 239 -3.65 -0.32 -24.45
N ASP A 240 -2.79 0.17 -25.35
CA ASP A 240 -2.27 -0.61 -26.47
C ASP A 240 -1.31 -1.73 -26.02
N LYS A 241 -0.74 -1.62 -24.81
CA LYS A 241 0.16 -2.63 -24.20
C LYS A 241 -0.58 -3.66 -23.35
N MET A 242 -1.82 -3.39 -22.95
CA MET A 242 -2.63 -4.30 -22.15
C MET A 242 -3.13 -5.49 -22.98
N LYS A 243 -3.12 -6.66 -22.36
CA LYS A 243 -3.64 -7.93 -22.91
C LYS A 243 -5.11 -8.18 -22.56
N ASN A 244 -5.64 -7.50 -21.53
CA ASN A 244 -7.02 -7.64 -21.09
C ASN A 244 -7.99 -7.28 -22.24
N GLU A 245 -8.94 -8.16 -22.54
CA GLU A 245 -9.96 -7.94 -23.60
C GLU A 245 -11.07 -6.99 -23.13
N HIS A 246 -11.33 -6.91 -21.82
CA HIS A 246 -12.33 -6.03 -21.22
C HIS A 246 -11.69 -4.72 -20.75
N LYS A 247 -11.16 -3.94 -21.68
CA LYS A 247 -10.51 -2.66 -21.43
C LYS A 247 -11.16 -1.54 -22.22
N TYR A 248 -11.24 -0.38 -21.59
CA TYR A 248 -11.91 0.80 -22.14
C TYR A 248 -11.08 2.05 -21.85
N ILE A 249 -11.25 3.08 -22.71
CA ILE A 249 -10.82 4.45 -22.41
C ILE A 249 -12.09 5.28 -22.38
N MET A 250 -12.34 5.97 -21.31
CA MET A 250 -13.55 6.79 -21.09
C MET A 250 -13.16 8.10 -20.40
N ASP A 251 -13.94 9.15 -20.60
CA ASP A 251 -13.88 10.31 -19.72
C ASP A 251 -14.68 10.09 -18.41
N LYS A 252 -14.67 11.07 -17.50
CA LYS A 252 -15.33 10.94 -16.20
C LYS A 252 -16.84 10.82 -16.32
N GLU A 253 -17.43 11.55 -17.25
CA GLU A 253 -18.86 11.58 -17.52
C GLU A 253 -19.32 10.24 -18.10
N GLU A 254 -18.59 9.71 -19.06
CA GLU A 254 -18.84 8.38 -19.66
C GLU A 254 -18.75 7.27 -18.61
N VAL A 255 -17.76 7.30 -17.71
CA VAL A 255 -17.62 6.32 -16.63
C VAL A 255 -18.82 6.33 -15.70
N LEU A 256 -19.33 7.51 -15.34
CA LEU A 256 -20.49 7.60 -14.46
C LEU A 256 -21.74 6.95 -15.10
N GLU A 257 -21.99 7.20 -16.37
CA GLU A 257 -23.10 6.58 -17.08
C GLU A 257 -22.89 5.06 -17.26
N TRP A 258 -21.69 4.64 -17.53
CA TRP A 258 -21.32 3.24 -17.64
C TRP A 258 -21.53 2.48 -16.31
N ILE A 259 -21.15 3.06 -15.17
CA ILE A 259 -21.40 2.49 -13.84
C ILE A 259 -22.92 2.38 -13.60
N LYS A 260 -23.69 3.43 -13.86
CA LYS A 260 -25.15 3.43 -13.67
C LYS A 260 -25.81 2.33 -14.50
N HIS A 261 -25.41 2.17 -15.76
CA HIS A 261 -25.92 1.14 -16.64
C HIS A 261 -25.62 -0.27 -16.11
N LYS A 262 -24.38 -0.53 -15.65
CA LYS A 262 -24.01 -1.80 -15.05
C LYS A 262 -24.79 -2.13 -13.77
N HIS A 263 -25.08 -1.14 -12.96
CA HIS A 263 -25.91 -1.34 -11.76
C HIS A 263 -27.37 -1.61 -12.09
N SER A 264 -27.91 -0.99 -13.14
CA SER A 264 -29.30 -1.22 -13.55
C SER A 264 -29.53 -2.64 -14.08
N GLN A 265 -28.51 -3.26 -14.70
CA GLN A 265 -28.57 -4.64 -15.20
C GLN A 265 -28.47 -5.71 -14.10
N LYS A 266 -28.02 -5.35 -12.89
CA LYS A 266 -27.90 -6.27 -11.74
C LYS A 266 -29.10 -6.26 -10.79
N LYS A 267 -30.15 -5.50 -11.09
CA LYS A 267 -31.42 -5.62 -10.36
C LYS A 267 -32.14 -6.87 -10.85
N PRO A 268 -32.56 -7.78 -9.93
CA PRO A 268 -33.32 -8.98 -10.26
C PRO A 268 -34.65 -8.64 -10.90
#